data_92609cb5a9170b8fc3c434563f24f608
#
_entry.id   92609cb5a9170b8fc3c434563f24f608
#
_cell.length_a   1.000
_cell.length_b   1.000
_cell.length_c   1.000
_cell.angle_alpha   90.00
_cell.angle_beta   90.00
_cell.angle_gamma   90.00
#
_symmetry.space_group_name_H-M   'P 1'
#
loop_
_entity.id
_entity.type
_entity.pdbx_description
1 polymer ?
#
loop_
_entity_poly.entity_id
_entity_poly.type
_entity_poly.pdbx_seq_one_letter_code
_entity_poly.pdbx_strand_id
1 'polypeptide(L)'
;MPRSFDMIADYPDSVEDLIGAFGDERYWLAWLAAEYGTDARLDSIQVGADGSVEVACTFALPQDQLPSVVNRVYKSDVQITRGESWSAIAGGAATCTITASMPGTPVTLSGSAQLTPHPADAGGAQMRVEGMVEVRIPMVGRQIEKVIANQLMDLATTRRHFTSSWISQKS
;
A
#
# COMPACT_ATOMS: atom_id res chain seq x y z
N MET A 1 18.77 5.41 11.42
CA MET A 1 17.67 4.94 12.28
C MET A 1 16.38 4.84 11.46
N PRO A 2 15.65 3.74 11.57
CA PRO A 2 14.38 3.62 10.86
C PRO A 2 13.38 4.68 11.33
N ARG A 3 12.55 5.12 10.40
CA ARG A 3 11.45 6.04 10.69
C ARG A 3 10.14 5.27 10.67
N SER A 4 9.40 5.32 11.76
CA SER A 4 8.05 4.78 11.80
C SER A 4 7.04 5.85 11.36
N PHE A 5 5.96 5.39 10.76
CA PHE A 5 4.82 6.24 10.43
C PHE A 5 3.53 5.47 10.67
N ASP A 6 2.46 6.19 10.97
CA ASP A 6 1.14 5.60 11.09
C ASP A 6 0.10 6.56 10.53
N MET A 7 -1.00 5.99 10.07
CA MET A 7 -2.13 6.77 9.61
C MET A 7 -3.43 5.99 9.80
N ILE A 8 -4.51 6.73 9.87
CA ILE A 8 -5.86 6.18 9.96
C ILE A 8 -6.65 6.71 8.77
N ALA A 9 -7.30 5.79 8.05
CA ALA A 9 -8.18 6.14 6.93
C ALA A 9 -9.58 5.64 7.23
N ASP A 10 -10.56 6.52 7.05
CA ASP A 10 -11.96 6.17 7.21
C ASP A 10 -12.57 5.86 5.85
N TYR A 11 -13.32 4.76 5.78
CA TYR A 11 -14.00 4.32 4.57
C TYR A 11 -15.52 4.31 4.81
N PRO A 12 -16.30 4.76 3.83
CA PRO A 12 -17.76 4.56 3.89
C PRO A 12 -18.15 3.10 3.65
N ASP A 13 -17.23 2.30 3.16
CA ASP A 13 -17.44 0.91 2.79
C ASP A 13 -17.22 0.00 4.00
N SER A 14 -17.87 -1.17 4.00
CA SER A 14 -17.72 -2.15 5.08
C SER A 14 -16.38 -2.90 4.97
N VAL A 15 -15.99 -3.56 6.06
CA VAL A 15 -14.81 -4.45 6.06
C VAL A 15 -14.96 -5.51 4.98
N GLU A 16 -16.15 -6.10 4.86
CA GLU A 16 -16.45 -7.15 3.87
C GLU A 16 -16.29 -6.62 2.45
N ASP A 17 -16.79 -5.41 2.17
CA ASP A 17 -16.69 -4.80 0.84
C ASP A 17 -15.23 -4.50 0.48
N LEU A 18 -14.46 -4.03 1.45
CA LEU A 18 -13.03 -3.73 1.23
C LEU A 18 -12.23 -5.00 0.96
N ILE A 19 -12.41 -6.04 1.78
CA ILE A 19 -11.72 -7.32 1.57
C ILE A 19 -12.17 -7.95 0.25
N GLY A 20 -13.43 -7.81 -0.12
CA GLY A 20 -13.94 -8.27 -1.42
C GLY A 20 -13.24 -7.58 -2.59
N ALA A 21 -13.00 -6.27 -2.47
CA ALA A 21 -12.24 -5.52 -3.47
C ALA A 21 -10.79 -5.99 -3.53
N PHE A 22 -10.15 -6.17 -2.38
CA PHE A 22 -8.74 -6.59 -2.33
C PHE A 22 -8.53 -8.02 -2.83
N GLY A 23 -9.57 -8.84 -2.85
CA GLY A 23 -9.54 -10.18 -3.43
C GLY A 23 -9.94 -10.23 -4.90
N ASP A 24 -10.24 -9.11 -5.53
CA ASP A 24 -10.68 -9.04 -6.92
C ASP A 24 -9.51 -8.61 -7.83
N GLU A 25 -9.13 -9.48 -8.75
CA GLU A 25 -8.06 -9.21 -9.70
C GLU A 25 -8.30 -7.90 -10.47
N ARG A 26 -9.54 -7.62 -10.85
CA ARG A 26 -9.90 -6.43 -11.62
C ARG A 26 -9.62 -5.14 -10.85
N TYR A 27 -9.79 -5.18 -9.53
CA TYR A 27 -9.44 -4.04 -8.68
C TYR A 27 -7.95 -3.72 -8.78
N TRP A 28 -7.10 -4.74 -8.66
CA TRP A 28 -5.66 -4.54 -8.69
C TRP A 28 -5.17 -4.08 -10.06
N LEU A 29 -5.72 -4.67 -11.13
CA LEU A 29 -5.36 -4.24 -12.48
C LEU A 29 -5.74 -2.77 -12.71
N ALA A 30 -6.91 -2.36 -12.26
CA ALA A 30 -7.36 -0.97 -12.39
C ALA A 30 -6.50 -0.01 -11.54
N TRP A 31 -6.21 -0.41 -10.29
CA TRP A 31 -5.38 0.41 -9.41
C TRP A 31 -3.96 0.59 -9.95
N LEU A 32 -3.33 -0.50 -10.38
CA LEU A 32 -1.97 -0.44 -10.91
C LEU A 32 -1.90 0.41 -12.18
N ALA A 33 -2.88 0.28 -13.06
CA ALA A 33 -2.94 1.09 -14.28
C ALA A 33 -3.13 2.57 -13.97
N ALA A 34 -4.00 2.88 -13.01
CA ALA A 34 -4.29 4.27 -12.65
C ALA A 34 -3.10 4.96 -11.98
N GLU A 35 -2.39 4.24 -11.11
CA GLU A 35 -1.31 4.84 -10.31
C GLU A 35 0.05 4.74 -10.98
N TYR A 36 0.36 3.61 -11.63
CA TYR A 36 1.71 3.34 -12.12
C TYR A 36 1.79 3.16 -13.64
N GLY A 37 0.66 3.20 -14.34
CA GLY A 37 0.63 3.08 -15.78
C GLY A 37 0.73 1.64 -16.28
N THR A 38 1.05 1.49 -17.56
CA THR A 38 0.95 0.21 -18.27
C THR A 38 2.08 -0.77 -17.94
N ASP A 39 3.18 -0.30 -17.37
CA ASP A 39 4.33 -1.15 -17.06
C ASP A 39 4.20 -1.87 -15.72
N ALA A 40 3.21 -1.51 -14.91
CA ALA A 40 2.95 -2.18 -13.65
C ALA A 40 2.34 -3.56 -13.90
N ARG A 41 2.71 -4.53 -13.05
CA ARG A 41 2.24 -5.92 -13.19
C ARG A 41 1.61 -6.39 -11.89
N LEU A 42 0.51 -7.10 -12.04
CA LEU A 42 -0.02 -7.94 -10.96
C LEU A 42 0.65 -9.31 -11.10
N ASP A 43 1.58 -9.62 -10.20
CA ASP A 43 2.35 -10.85 -10.27
C ASP A 43 1.53 -12.07 -9.82
N SER A 44 0.74 -11.90 -8.76
CA SER A 44 -0.12 -12.97 -8.27
C SER A 44 -1.23 -12.39 -7.40
N ILE A 45 -2.35 -13.09 -7.38
CA ILE A 45 -3.42 -12.87 -6.43
C ILE A 45 -4.01 -14.23 -6.08
N GLN A 46 -4.16 -14.50 -4.78
CA GLN A 46 -4.72 -15.75 -4.28
C GLN A 46 -5.72 -15.44 -3.18
N VAL A 47 -6.90 -16.02 -3.29
CA VAL A 47 -7.94 -15.94 -2.26
C VAL A 47 -8.08 -17.33 -1.65
N GLY A 48 -7.82 -17.44 -0.35
CA GLY A 48 -7.93 -18.70 0.37
C GLY A 48 -9.38 -19.12 0.59
N ALA A 49 -9.57 -20.38 0.92
CA ALA A 49 -10.91 -20.91 1.22
C ALA A 49 -11.52 -20.20 2.44
N ASP A 50 -10.70 -19.68 3.34
CA ASP A 50 -11.13 -18.92 4.52
C ASP A 50 -11.40 -17.44 4.24
N GLY A 51 -11.20 -16.98 2.99
CA GLY A 51 -11.35 -15.59 2.60
C GLY A 51 -10.09 -14.74 2.76
N SER A 52 -8.97 -15.32 3.16
CA SER A 52 -7.69 -14.61 3.19
C SER A 52 -7.26 -14.24 1.77
N VAL A 53 -6.47 -13.16 1.65
CA VAL A 53 -6.06 -12.64 0.34
C VAL A 53 -4.55 -12.39 0.35
N GLU A 54 -3.86 -12.93 -0.67
CA GLU A 54 -2.45 -12.63 -0.88
C GLU A 54 -2.26 -12.03 -2.27
N VAL A 55 -1.60 -10.90 -2.33
CA VAL A 55 -1.38 -10.16 -3.57
C VAL A 55 0.09 -9.77 -3.67
N ALA A 56 0.64 -9.91 -4.86
CA ALA A 56 1.99 -9.41 -5.16
C ALA A 56 1.95 -8.65 -6.48
N CYS A 57 2.59 -7.50 -6.52
CA CYS A 57 2.68 -6.68 -7.72
C CYS A 57 4.07 -6.06 -7.83
N THR A 58 4.44 -5.72 -9.06
CA THR A 58 5.72 -5.10 -9.38
C THR A 58 5.47 -3.87 -10.26
N PHE A 59 6.11 -2.78 -9.91
CA PHE A 59 6.02 -1.54 -10.68
C PHE A 59 7.33 -0.78 -10.58
N ALA A 60 7.53 0.14 -11.51
CA ALA A 60 8.73 0.97 -11.56
C ALA A 60 8.37 2.42 -11.26
N LEU A 61 9.22 3.09 -10.49
CA LEU A 61 9.19 4.53 -10.34
C LEU A 61 10.29 5.11 -11.23
N PRO A 62 9.92 5.80 -12.33
CA PRO A 62 10.92 6.42 -13.20
C PRO A 62 11.76 7.44 -12.45
N GLN A 63 13.00 7.61 -12.88
CA GLN A 63 13.93 8.54 -12.22
C GLN A 63 13.38 9.95 -12.14
N ASP A 64 12.68 10.41 -13.17
CA ASP A 64 12.10 11.76 -13.21
C ASP A 64 10.94 11.96 -12.22
N GLN A 65 10.37 10.88 -11.70
CA GLN A 65 9.30 10.94 -10.69
C GLN A 65 9.82 10.76 -9.26
N LEU A 66 11.11 10.48 -9.12
CA LEU A 66 11.72 10.36 -7.79
C LEU A 66 11.91 11.75 -7.17
N PRO A 67 11.78 11.88 -5.84
CA PRO A 67 12.08 13.14 -5.18
C PRO A 67 13.51 13.60 -5.46
N SER A 68 13.72 14.91 -5.51
CA SER A 68 15.03 15.48 -5.85
C SER A 68 16.14 14.98 -4.93
N VAL A 69 15.85 14.80 -3.64
CA VAL A 69 16.83 14.30 -2.68
C VAL A 69 17.23 12.86 -3.00
N VAL A 70 16.29 12.04 -3.49
CA VAL A 70 16.56 10.66 -3.90
C VAL A 70 17.39 10.67 -5.20
N ASN A 71 17.03 11.53 -6.15
CA ASN A 71 17.75 11.64 -7.42
C ASN A 71 19.21 12.07 -7.28
N ARG A 72 19.57 12.73 -6.19
CA ARG A 72 20.95 13.10 -5.93
C ARG A 72 21.85 11.90 -5.63
N VAL A 73 21.26 10.86 -5.02
CA VAL A 73 22.02 9.70 -4.56
C VAL A 73 21.73 8.44 -5.38
N TYR A 74 20.61 8.40 -6.10
CA TYR A 74 20.21 7.25 -6.89
C TYR A 74 19.80 7.70 -8.28
N LYS A 75 20.54 7.24 -9.29
CA LYS A 75 20.48 7.77 -10.66
C LYS A 75 19.79 6.86 -11.65
N SER A 76 18.96 5.93 -11.19
CA SER A 76 18.23 5.04 -12.08
C SER A 76 16.78 4.89 -11.62
N ASP A 77 15.95 4.28 -12.48
CA ASP A 77 14.58 3.94 -12.11
C ASP A 77 14.58 2.95 -10.95
N VAL A 78 13.62 3.08 -10.04
CA VAL A 78 13.49 2.20 -8.89
C VAL A 78 12.39 1.18 -9.18
N GLN A 79 12.74 -0.10 -9.14
CA GLN A 79 11.77 -1.18 -9.27
C GLN A 79 11.32 -1.62 -7.88
N ILE A 80 10.02 -1.73 -7.70
CA ILE A 80 9.41 -2.08 -6.42
C ILE A 80 8.55 -3.33 -6.60
N THR A 81 8.79 -4.33 -5.77
CA THR A 81 7.89 -5.48 -5.63
C THR A 81 7.19 -5.35 -4.30
N ARG A 82 5.86 -5.30 -4.34
CA ARG A 82 5.05 -5.09 -3.13
C ARG A 82 4.11 -6.26 -2.93
N GLY A 83 4.00 -6.72 -1.68
CA GLY A 83 3.07 -7.76 -1.28
C GLY A 83 2.12 -7.28 -0.20
N GLU A 84 0.88 -7.78 -0.24
CA GLU A 84 -0.11 -7.62 0.83
C GLU A 84 -0.67 -8.99 1.17
N SER A 85 -0.68 -9.31 2.44
CA SER A 85 -1.22 -10.57 2.93
C SER A 85 -2.30 -10.26 3.97
N TRP A 86 -3.56 -10.37 3.56
CA TRP A 86 -4.73 -10.10 4.40
C TRP A 86 -5.22 -11.37 5.06
N SER A 87 -5.47 -11.30 6.35
CA SER A 87 -6.11 -12.40 7.07
C SER A 87 -7.57 -12.56 6.63
N ALA A 88 -8.15 -13.73 6.92
CA ALA A 88 -9.59 -13.88 6.89
C ALA A 88 -10.24 -12.91 7.88
N ILE A 89 -11.47 -12.50 7.59
CA ILE A 89 -12.23 -11.66 8.51
C ILE A 89 -12.60 -12.50 9.73
N ALA A 90 -12.22 -12.02 10.91
CA ALA A 90 -12.52 -12.67 12.17
C ALA A 90 -12.97 -11.61 13.17
N GLY A 91 -14.13 -11.82 13.79
CA GLY A 91 -14.70 -10.83 14.71
C GLY A 91 -15.00 -9.49 14.04
N GLY A 92 -15.29 -9.49 12.74
CA GLY A 92 -15.56 -8.28 11.97
C GLY A 92 -14.31 -7.52 11.53
N ALA A 93 -13.12 -8.02 11.82
CA ALA A 93 -11.86 -7.34 11.54
C ALA A 93 -10.93 -8.19 10.68
N ALA A 94 -9.97 -7.55 10.02
CA ALA A 94 -8.92 -8.22 9.26
C ALA A 94 -7.60 -7.48 9.47
N THR A 95 -6.50 -8.21 9.33
CA THR A 95 -5.16 -7.64 9.44
C THR A 95 -4.37 -7.92 8.17
N CYS A 96 -3.40 -7.06 7.89
CA CYS A 96 -2.56 -7.18 6.71
C CYS A 96 -1.10 -7.04 7.08
N THR A 97 -0.26 -7.88 6.48
CA THR A 97 1.19 -7.68 6.46
C THR A 97 1.56 -7.10 5.10
N ILE A 98 2.28 -6.01 5.09
CA ILE A 98 2.71 -5.32 3.87
C ILE A 98 4.21 -5.48 3.75
N THR A 99 4.66 -5.97 2.60
CA THR A 99 6.08 -6.09 2.28
C THR A 99 6.41 -5.28 1.04
N ALA A 100 7.63 -4.76 0.98
CA ALA A 100 8.12 -4.08 -0.21
C ALA A 100 9.60 -4.36 -0.36
N SER A 101 10.02 -4.66 -1.59
CA SER A 101 11.41 -4.91 -1.94
C SER A 101 11.83 -3.96 -3.04
N MET A 102 12.96 -3.30 -2.85
CA MET A 102 13.55 -2.36 -3.80
C MET A 102 14.99 -2.80 -4.07
N PRO A 103 15.19 -3.85 -4.92
CA PRO A 103 16.51 -4.41 -5.14
C PRO A 103 17.50 -3.36 -5.64
N GLY A 104 18.74 -3.45 -5.17
CA GLY A 104 19.80 -2.53 -5.57
C GLY A 104 19.76 -1.18 -4.88
N THR A 105 18.84 -0.96 -3.95
CA THR A 105 18.74 0.29 -3.18
C THR A 105 19.04 0.04 -1.71
N PRO A 106 19.50 1.07 -0.98
CA PRO A 106 19.69 0.96 0.47
C PRO A 106 18.42 1.20 1.28
N VAL A 107 17.25 0.96 0.69
CA VAL A 107 15.95 1.23 1.31
C VAL A 107 15.30 -0.06 1.77
N THR A 108 14.81 -0.09 3.01
CA THR A 108 13.99 -1.16 3.55
C THR A 108 12.65 -0.58 3.98
N LEU A 109 11.57 -1.25 3.58
CA LEU A 109 10.22 -0.80 3.86
C LEU A 109 9.37 -1.99 4.31
N SER A 110 8.63 -1.81 5.41
CA SER A 110 7.71 -2.82 5.91
C SER A 110 6.52 -2.15 6.56
N GLY A 111 5.42 -2.87 6.68
CA GLY A 111 4.23 -2.32 7.28
C GLY A 111 3.19 -3.36 7.64
N SER A 112 2.16 -2.89 8.31
CA SER A 112 0.99 -3.68 8.65
C SER A 112 -0.24 -2.78 8.62
N ALA A 113 -1.41 -3.39 8.46
CA ALA A 113 -2.67 -2.68 8.49
C ALA A 113 -3.68 -3.46 9.33
N GLN A 114 -4.58 -2.74 9.98
CA GLN A 114 -5.72 -3.30 10.68
C GLN A 114 -6.98 -2.66 10.12
N LEU A 115 -7.92 -3.49 9.73
CA LEU A 115 -9.19 -3.07 9.16
C LEU A 115 -10.29 -3.48 10.11
N THR A 116 -11.01 -2.50 10.66
CA THR A 116 -12.05 -2.72 11.66
C THR A 116 -13.32 -1.98 11.27
N PRO A 117 -14.49 -2.39 11.77
CA PRO A 117 -15.70 -1.57 11.61
C PRO A 117 -15.45 -0.17 12.18
N HIS A 118 -16.00 0.84 11.52
CA HIS A 118 -15.82 2.22 11.97
C HIS A 118 -16.52 2.42 13.32
N PRO A 119 -15.85 3.02 14.31
CA PRO A 119 -16.43 3.14 15.66
C PRO A 119 -17.64 4.07 15.73
N ALA A 120 -17.78 5.01 14.79
CA ALA A 120 -18.85 6.03 14.83
C ALA A 120 -19.76 5.98 13.60
N ASP A 121 -19.32 5.38 12.48
CA ASP A 121 -20.06 5.37 11.22
C ASP A 121 -20.54 3.95 10.91
N ALA A 122 -21.79 3.66 11.23
CA ALA A 122 -22.39 2.35 11.03
C ALA A 122 -22.33 1.98 9.55
N GLY A 123 -21.80 0.80 9.25
CA GLY A 123 -21.63 0.32 7.88
C GLY A 123 -20.31 0.71 7.24
N GLY A 124 -19.54 1.61 7.86
CA GLY A 124 -18.22 1.98 7.39
C GLY A 124 -17.11 1.16 8.05
N ALA A 125 -15.87 1.45 7.64
CA ALA A 125 -14.69 0.79 8.19
C ALA A 125 -13.58 1.81 8.45
N GLN A 126 -12.67 1.42 9.32
CA GLN A 126 -11.47 2.22 9.61
C GLN A 126 -10.24 1.35 9.39
N MET A 127 -9.28 1.88 8.64
CA MET A 127 -8.01 1.20 8.40
C MET A 127 -6.91 1.97 9.11
N ARG A 128 -6.19 1.27 9.98
CA ARG A 128 -4.99 1.80 10.60
C ARG A 128 -3.78 1.15 9.95
N VAL A 129 -2.90 1.99 9.41
CA VAL A 129 -1.68 1.53 8.76
C VAL A 129 -0.48 1.98 9.59
N GLU A 130 0.40 1.06 9.88
CA GLU A 130 1.67 1.34 10.55
C GLU A 130 2.80 0.82 9.67
N GLY A 131 3.87 1.57 9.59
CA GLY A 131 5.00 1.15 8.77
C GLY A 131 6.31 1.72 9.27
N MET A 132 7.38 1.17 8.70
CA MET A 132 8.75 1.61 8.96
C MET A 132 9.50 1.72 7.65
N VAL A 133 10.24 2.80 7.50
CA VAL A 133 11.15 3.01 6.39
C VAL A 133 12.55 3.26 6.94
N GLU A 134 13.54 2.55 6.37
CA GLU A 134 14.94 2.75 6.71
C GLU A 134 15.73 2.98 5.44
N VAL A 135 16.52 4.04 5.43
CA VAL A 135 17.41 4.38 4.33
C VAL A 135 18.84 4.42 4.87
N ARG A 136 19.65 3.46 4.44
CA ARG A 136 21.01 3.28 4.95
C ARG A 136 22.00 4.09 4.10
N ILE A 137 21.85 5.41 4.12
CA ILE A 137 22.75 6.36 3.46
C ILE A 137 23.23 7.35 4.53
N PRO A 138 24.54 7.45 4.78
CA PRO A 138 25.05 8.41 5.76
C PRO A 138 24.63 9.83 5.41
N MET A 139 24.32 10.61 6.43
CA MET A 139 24.03 12.06 6.40
C MET A 139 22.67 12.42 5.81
N VAL A 140 22.19 11.73 4.76
CA VAL A 140 20.93 12.10 4.09
C VAL A 140 19.82 11.09 4.30
N GLY A 141 20.11 9.94 4.92
CA GLY A 141 19.13 8.86 5.08
C GLY A 141 17.86 9.31 5.79
N ARG A 142 17.98 10.09 6.87
CA ARG A 142 16.81 10.58 7.63
C ARG A 142 15.93 11.49 6.81
N GLN A 143 16.54 12.34 5.97
CA GLN A 143 15.78 13.24 5.10
C GLN A 143 15.00 12.44 4.06
N ILE A 144 15.64 11.43 3.48
CA ILE A 144 14.98 10.56 2.49
C ILE A 144 13.86 9.74 3.15
N GLU A 145 14.09 9.21 4.35
CA GLU A 145 13.06 8.49 5.10
C GLU A 145 11.81 9.35 5.30
N LYS A 146 12.00 10.61 5.66
CA LYS A 146 10.87 11.54 5.85
C LYS A 146 10.09 11.75 4.55
N VAL A 147 10.80 11.94 3.44
CA VAL A 147 10.18 12.13 2.13
C VAL A 147 9.38 10.89 1.74
N ILE A 148 9.96 9.70 1.90
CA ILE A 148 9.29 8.44 1.57
C ILE A 148 8.05 8.26 2.44
N ALA A 149 8.16 8.49 3.75
CA ALA A 149 7.02 8.35 4.66
C ALA A 149 5.87 9.26 4.25
N ASN A 150 6.16 10.51 3.90
CA ASN A 150 5.14 11.46 3.45
C ASN A 150 4.48 11.00 2.14
N GLN A 151 5.27 10.48 1.19
CA GLN A 151 4.73 9.97 -0.07
C GLN A 151 3.84 8.75 0.14
N LEU A 152 4.20 7.87 1.08
CA LEU A 152 3.40 6.69 1.38
C LEU A 152 2.05 7.08 2.00
N MET A 153 2.02 8.11 2.84
CA MET A 153 0.77 8.62 3.38
C MET A 153 -0.12 9.24 2.31
N ASP A 154 0.47 10.00 1.37
CA ASP A 154 -0.26 10.55 0.24
C ASP A 154 -0.82 9.45 -0.66
N LEU A 155 -0.02 8.42 -0.91
CA LEU A 155 -0.44 7.27 -1.72
C LEU A 155 -1.60 6.52 -1.06
N ALA A 156 -1.55 6.36 0.25
CA ALA A 156 -2.63 5.70 0.98
C ALA A 156 -3.93 6.50 0.89
N THR A 157 -3.87 7.82 0.91
CA THR A 157 -5.03 8.68 0.71
C THR A 157 -5.59 8.53 -0.70
N THR A 158 -4.73 8.51 -1.71
CA THR A 158 -5.13 8.30 -3.11
C THR A 158 -5.80 6.95 -3.28
N ARG A 159 -5.22 5.91 -2.69
CA ARG A 159 -5.80 4.56 -2.77
C ARG A 159 -7.15 4.47 -2.07
N ARG A 160 -7.31 5.17 -0.95
CA ARG A 160 -8.60 5.23 -0.26
C ARG A 160 -9.69 5.75 -1.18
N HIS A 161 -9.45 6.87 -1.85
CA HIS A 161 -10.42 7.45 -2.78
C HIS A 161 -10.68 6.53 -3.96
N PHE A 162 -9.64 5.94 -4.53
CA PHE A 162 -9.78 4.99 -5.63
C PHE A 162 -10.64 3.79 -5.21
N THR A 163 -10.35 3.21 -4.06
CA THR A 163 -11.03 2.02 -3.56
C THR A 163 -12.52 2.27 -3.36
N SER A 164 -12.87 3.37 -2.70
CA SER A 164 -14.27 3.72 -2.47
C SER A 164 -15.02 3.99 -3.77
N SER A 165 -14.39 4.67 -4.74
CA SER A 165 -14.97 4.89 -6.06
C SER A 165 -15.19 3.57 -6.80
N TRP A 166 -14.21 2.67 -6.74
CA TRP A 166 -14.30 1.38 -7.42
C TRP A 166 -15.44 0.53 -6.85
N ILE A 167 -15.57 0.48 -5.53
CA ILE A 167 -16.66 -0.25 -4.88
C ILE A 167 -18.01 0.36 -5.26
N SER A 168 -18.11 1.70 -5.24
CA SER A 168 -19.34 2.43 -5.58
C SER A 168 -19.80 2.14 -7.01
N GLN A 169 -18.88 2.00 -7.96
CA GLN A 169 -19.20 1.73 -9.36
C GLN A 169 -19.70 0.33 -9.58
N LYS A 170 -19.43 -0.61 -8.68
CA LYS A 170 -19.84 -2.02 -8.80
C LYS A 170 -21.16 -2.32 -8.13
N SER A 171 -21.64 -1.47 -7.26
CA SER A 171 -22.90 -1.67 -6.56
C SER A 171 -24.11 -1.19 -7.35
#